data_4ba909bf7abef48c3bbe710aaffda726
#
_entry.id   4ba909bf7abef48c3bbe710aaffda726
#
_cell.length_a   1.000
_cell.length_b   1.000
_cell.length_c   1.000
_cell.angle_alpha   90.00
_cell.angle_beta   90.00
_cell.angle_gamma   90.00
#
_symmetry.space_group_name_H-M   'P 1'
#
loop_
_entity.id
_entity.type
_entity.pdbx_description
1 polymer ?
#
loop_
_entity_poly.entity_id
_entity_poly.type
_entity_poly.pdbx_seq_one_letter_code
_entity_poly.pdbx_strand_id
1 'polypeptide(L)'
;MKKFDPSLYFITDSTNYTEEEFLYRVEEALKGGATLLQLREKNKSTREYIDLAEKVHAITKRYNVPLIIDDRVDVALAIDAEGV
;
A
#
# COMPACT_ATOMS: atom_id res chain seq x y z
N MET A 1 19.49 4.67 -9.28
CA MET A 1 18.23 5.09 -8.64
C MET A 1 17.07 4.88 -9.59
N LYS A 2 15.99 4.30 -9.09
CA LYS A 2 14.82 4.06 -9.92
C LYS A 2 14.03 5.35 -10.10
N LYS A 3 13.71 5.70 -11.33
CA LYS A 3 12.89 6.86 -11.61
C LYS A 3 11.44 6.58 -11.28
N PHE A 4 10.76 7.57 -10.73
CA PHE A 4 9.32 7.49 -10.54
C PHE A 4 8.64 7.55 -11.91
N ASP A 5 7.76 6.57 -12.15
CA ASP A 5 7.01 6.50 -13.40
C ASP A 5 5.51 6.53 -13.07
N PRO A 6 4.84 7.66 -13.27
CA PRO A 6 3.42 7.78 -12.91
C PRO A 6 2.51 6.82 -13.68
N SER A 7 2.95 6.29 -14.81
CA SER A 7 2.13 5.34 -15.56
C SER A 7 2.02 3.98 -14.84
N LEU A 8 2.90 3.73 -13.86
CA LEU A 8 2.89 2.49 -13.08
C LEU A 8 2.36 2.71 -11.67
N TYR A 9 1.70 3.81 -11.44
CA TYR A 9 1.10 4.14 -10.16
C TYR A 9 -0.12 3.24 -9.92
N PHE A 10 -0.17 2.60 -8.76
CA PHE A 10 -1.24 1.67 -8.44
C PHE A 10 -1.97 2.14 -7.18
N ILE A 11 -3.27 2.42 -7.30
CA ILE A 11 -4.12 2.82 -6.19
C ILE A 11 -5.01 1.64 -5.85
N THR A 12 -5.05 1.24 -4.59
CA THR A 12 -5.77 0.04 -4.21
C THR A 12 -6.47 0.17 -2.86
N ASP A 13 -7.55 -0.59 -2.69
CA ASP A 13 -8.19 -0.78 -1.40
C ASP A 13 -8.61 -2.25 -1.29
N SER A 14 -8.91 -2.69 -0.07
CA SER A 14 -9.22 -4.09 0.19
C SER A 14 -10.71 -4.42 0.13
N THR A 15 -11.54 -3.46 -0.24
CA THR A 15 -12.98 -3.67 -0.36
C THR A 15 -13.25 -4.83 -1.31
N ASN A 16 -14.11 -5.75 -0.92
CA ASN A 16 -14.51 -6.93 -1.71
C ASN A 16 -13.45 -8.03 -1.83
N TYR A 17 -12.38 -7.95 -1.05
CA TYR A 17 -11.36 -9.00 -1.02
C TYR A 17 -11.15 -9.48 0.40
N THR A 18 -10.78 -10.75 0.56
CA THR A 18 -10.22 -11.20 1.83
C THR A 18 -8.83 -10.57 1.97
N GLU A 19 -8.32 -10.53 3.18
CA GLU A 19 -6.97 -9.98 3.38
C GLU A 19 -5.94 -10.76 2.57
N GLU A 20 -6.04 -12.09 2.54
CA GLU A 20 -5.10 -12.93 1.80
C GLU A 20 -5.15 -12.61 0.31
N GLU A 21 -6.36 -12.51 -0.26
CA GLU A 21 -6.53 -12.17 -1.67
C GLU A 21 -5.96 -10.79 -1.98
N PHE A 22 -6.21 -9.84 -1.08
CA PHE A 22 -5.76 -8.47 -1.28
C PHE A 22 -4.24 -8.39 -1.28
N LEU A 23 -3.60 -9.03 -0.32
CA LEU A 23 -2.15 -9.01 -0.24
C LEU A 23 -1.50 -9.71 -1.45
N TYR A 24 -2.14 -10.76 -1.94
CA TYR A 24 -1.68 -11.42 -3.15
C TYR A 24 -1.72 -10.47 -4.36
N ARG A 25 -2.83 -9.72 -4.48
CA ARG A 25 -2.97 -8.77 -5.59
C ARG A 25 -1.96 -7.63 -5.49
N VAL A 26 -1.67 -7.17 -4.28
CA VAL A 26 -0.64 -6.16 -4.07
C VAL A 26 0.71 -6.68 -4.57
N GLU A 27 1.06 -7.88 -4.18
CA GLU A 27 2.34 -8.45 -4.60
C GLU A 27 2.40 -8.66 -6.11
N GLU A 28 1.31 -9.10 -6.72
CA GLU A 28 1.27 -9.26 -8.18
C GLU A 28 1.44 -7.94 -8.91
N ALA A 29 0.86 -6.86 -8.38
CA ALA A 29 1.05 -5.53 -8.97
C ALA A 29 2.52 -5.11 -8.92
N LEU A 30 3.20 -5.39 -7.82
CA LEU A 30 4.61 -5.04 -7.66
C LEU A 30 5.49 -5.89 -8.58
N LYS A 31 5.18 -7.18 -8.70
CA LYS A 31 5.89 -8.05 -9.65
C LYS A 31 5.71 -7.56 -11.09
N GLY A 32 4.55 -7.00 -11.39
CA GLY A 32 4.24 -6.47 -12.71
C GLY A 32 4.89 -5.13 -13.02
N GLY A 33 5.60 -4.55 -12.06
CA GLY A 33 6.36 -3.33 -12.31
C GLY A 33 5.80 -2.04 -11.72
N ALA A 34 4.80 -2.11 -10.84
CA ALA A 34 4.30 -0.90 -10.19
C ALA A 34 5.44 -0.21 -9.44
N THR A 35 5.57 1.09 -9.61
CA THR A 35 6.66 1.87 -9.02
C THR A 35 6.19 2.75 -7.88
N LEU A 36 4.89 2.80 -7.62
CA LEU A 36 4.32 3.51 -6.49
C LEU A 36 3.01 2.81 -6.13
N LEU A 37 2.78 2.59 -4.85
CA LEU A 37 1.52 2.01 -4.38
C LEU A 37 0.86 2.97 -3.41
N GLN A 38 -0.41 3.29 -3.65
CA GLN A 38 -1.20 4.06 -2.70
C GLN A 38 -2.28 3.16 -2.11
N LEU A 39 -2.31 3.08 -0.79
CA LEU A 39 -3.34 2.33 -0.09
C LEU A 39 -4.44 3.30 0.36
N ARG A 40 -5.67 3.00 -0.01
CA ARG A 40 -6.81 3.84 0.28
C ARG A 40 -7.91 2.97 0.86
N GLU A 41 -8.15 3.10 2.17
CA GLU A 41 -9.19 2.35 2.87
C GLU A 41 -10.21 3.30 3.43
N LYS A 42 -11.48 3.02 3.19
CA LYS A 42 -12.56 3.93 3.59
C LYS A 42 -13.38 3.41 4.75
N ASN A 43 -13.46 2.11 4.92
CA ASN A 43 -14.40 1.50 5.86
C ASN A 43 -13.74 0.74 7.00
N LYS A 44 -12.48 1.01 7.27
CA LYS A 44 -11.76 0.34 8.34
C LYS A 44 -11.57 1.25 9.53
N SER A 45 -11.59 0.68 10.74
CA SER A 45 -11.17 1.42 11.91
C SER A 45 -9.69 1.77 11.77
N THR A 46 -9.22 2.70 12.60
CA THR A 46 -7.80 3.09 12.58
C THR A 46 -6.91 1.89 12.83
N ARG A 47 -7.27 1.03 13.81
CA ARG A 47 -6.48 -0.16 14.12
C ARG A 47 -6.45 -1.13 12.95
N GLU A 48 -7.59 -1.39 12.34
CA GLU A 48 -7.66 -2.29 11.20
C GLU A 48 -6.85 -1.76 10.03
N TYR A 49 -6.90 -0.47 9.80
CA TYR A 49 -6.16 0.16 8.73
C TYR A 49 -4.64 0.03 8.98
N ILE A 50 -4.21 0.31 10.23
CA ILE A 50 -2.80 0.18 10.58
C ILE A 50 -2.32 -1.25 10.38
N ASP A 51 -3.09 -2.23 10.86
CA ASP A 51 -2.72 -3.64 10.73
C ASP A 51 -2.55 -4.04 9.26
N LEU A 52 -3.49 -3.65 8.41
CA LEU A 52 -3.41 -3.96 6.99
C LEU A 52 -2.24 -3.21 6.34
N ALA A 53 -2.09 -1.95 6.68
CA ALA A 53 -1.04 -1.11 6.10
C ALA A 53 0.35 -1.64 6.44
N GLU A 54 0.55 -2.16 7.65
CA GLU A 54 1.82 -2.77 8.02
C GLU A 54 2.14 -3.97 7.14
N LYS A 55 1.14 -4.80 6.86
CA LYS A 55 1.33 -5.97 6.02
C LYS A 55 1.65 -5.58 4.58
N VAL A 56 0.94 -4.58 4.07
CA VAL A 56 1.20 -4.06 2.72
C VAL A 56 2.60 -3.45 2.66
N HIS A 57 2.97 -2.68 3.69
CA HIS A 57 4.27 -2.02 3.72
C HIS A 57 5.43 -3.04 3.73
N ALA A 58 5.25 -4.15 4.43
CA ALA A 58 6.26 -5.21 4.42
C ALA A 58 6.49 -5.74 3.01
N ILE A 59 5.43 -5.83 2.22
CA ILE A 59 5.54 -6.27 0.83
C ILE A 59 6.20 -5.20 -0.04
N THR A 60 5.75 -3.94 0.06
CA THR A 60 6.31 -2.88 -0.77
C THR A 60 7.79 -2.67 -0.49
N LYS A 61 8.21 -2.83 0.76
CA LYS A 61 9.63 -2.69 1.10
C LYS A 61 10.49 -3.76 0.42
N ARG A 62 9.97 -4.98 0.30
CA ARG A 62 10.72 -6.05 -0.38
C ARG A 62 10.99 -5.72 -1.85
N TYR A 63 10.10 -4.93 -2.46
CA TYR A 63 10.22 -4.54 -3.86
C TYR A 63 10.82 -3.15 -4.04
N ASN A 64 11.20 -2.49 -2.94
CA ASN A 64 11.72 -1.12 -2.96
C ASN A 64 10.74 -0.14 -3.59
N VAL A 65 9.46 -0.31 -3.31
CA VAL A 65 8.41 0.56 -3.84
C VAL A 65 7.86 1.40 -2.69
N PRO A 66 7.75 2.73 -2.86
CA PRO A 66 7.19 3.56 -1.80
C PRO A 66 5.71 3.29 -1.60
N LEU A 67 5.28 3.29 -0.35
CA LEU A 67 3.89 3.16 0.04
C LEU A 67 3.36 4.52 0.48
N ILE A 68 2.25 4.94 -0.12
CA ILE A 68 1.56 6.18 0.21
C ILE A 68 0.25 5.82 0.86
N ILE A 69 -0.06 6.46 1.97
CA ILE A 69 -1.34 6.26 2.67
C ILE A 69 -2.26 7.44 2.34
N ASP A 70 -3.43 7.15 1.79
CA ASP A 70 -4.35 8.19 1.37
C ASP A 70 -5.04 8.84 2.58
N ASP A 71 -4.89 10.16 2.73
CA ASP A 71 -5.60 11.00 3.69
C ASP A 71 -5.51 10.60 5.17
N ARG A 72 -4.60 9.71 5.54
CA ARG A 72 -4.50 9.26 6.93
C ARG A 72 -3.07 9.41 7.43
N VAL A 73 -2.75 10.63 7.86
CA VAL A 73 -1.41 10.95 8.39
C VAL A 73 -1.10 10.08 9.61
N ASP A 74 -2.10 9.82 10.46
CA ASP A 74 -1.92 8.99 11.65
C ASP A 74 -1.48 7.56 11.29
N VAL A 75 -2.09 6.99 10.26
CA VAL A 75 -1.73 5.64 9.80
C VAL A 75 -0.34 5.64 9.19
N ALA A 76 -0.05 6.63 8.35
CA ALA A 76 1.25 6.73 7.70
C ALA A 76 2.38 6.84 8.72
N LEU A 77 2.18 7.66 9.76
CA LEU A 77 3.18 7.81 10.81
C LEU A 77 3.33 6.55 11.64
N ALA A 78 2.22 5.85 11.92
CA ALA A 78 2.27 4.65 12.74
C ALA A 78 3.10 3.53 12.11
N ILE A 79 3.13 3.45 10.79
CA ILE A 79 3.87 2.40 10.07
C ILE A 79 5.14 2.92 9.40
N ASP A 80 5.41 4.21 9.54
CA ASP A 80 6.57 4.84 8.90
C ASP A 80 6.54 4.68 7.38
N ALA A 81 5.36 4.92 6.78
CA ALA A 81 5.20 4.87 5.34
C ALA A 81 5.98 6.00 4.67
N GLU A 82 6.31 5.82 3.39
CA GLU A 82 7.09 6.81 2.64
C GLU A 82 6.34 8.10 2.36
N GLY A 83 5.00 8.05 2.39
CA GLY A 83 4.25 9.28 2.16
C GLY A 83 2.78 9.16 2.52
N VAL A 84 2.10 10.26 2.39
CA VAL A 84 0.67 10.38 2.67
C VAL A 84 0.02 11.35 1.69
#